data_08be322c2b856687cdff24cef5707f69
#
_entry.id   08be322c2b856687cdff24cef5707f69
#
_cell.length_a   1.000
_cell.length_b   1.000
_cell.length_c   1.000
_cell.angle_alpha   90.00
_cell.angle_beta   90.00
_cell.angle_gamma   90.00
#
_symmetry.space_group_name_H-M   'P 1'
#
loop_
_entity.id
_entity.type
_entity.pdbx_description
1 polymer ?
#
loop_
_entity_poly.entity_id
_entity_poly.type
_entity_poly.pdbx_seq_one_letter_code
_entity_poly.pdbx_strand_id
1 'polypeptide(L)'
;ENLIAIYEEQKNTDAILALADAVDDSLKDLFSDYMVTPPEFSIAGGEYEARQSVELSTSGNYNIYYTTDGSDPIERGIIYSGPIELSENNKTYMIKAVCRNEKEVFSDVVTNEYTINIPAPDMPIVTPDGGDFGVETKVTVTVPDGCSAYYTWDGSTPNATSSRYTQPITVPEGNNVLSVIIIDNTTGLYSDTFRGNFIYYSEDYSADAADAAVEE
;
A
#
# COMPACT_ATOMS: atom_id res chain seq x y z
N GLU A 1 -49.84 23.28 19.80
CA GLU A 1 -48.84 22.26 20.14
C GLU A 1 -47.78 22.19 19.04
N ASN A 2 -46.54 22.06 19.44
CA ASN A 2 -45.41 22.04 18.52
C ASN A 2 -45.28 20.63 17.88
N LEU A 3 -45.51 20.51 16.56
CA LEU A 3 -45.41 19.25 15.83
C LEU A 3 -44.04 18.56 15.99
N ILE A 4 -42.98 19.35 16.13
CA ILE A 4 -41.62 18.81 16.39
C ILE A 4 -41.61 18.01 17.69
N ALA A 5 -42.20 18.55 18.78
CA ALA A 5 -42.24 17.87 20.08
C ALA A 5 -43.02 16.54 20.01
N ILE A 6 -44.08 16.48 19.21
CA ILE A 6 -44.88 15.26 19.01
C ILE A 6 -44.06 14.20 18.29
N TYR A 7 -43.30 14.58 17.24
CA TYR A 7 -42.47 13.65 16.51
C TYR A 7 -41.22 13.23 17.31
N GLU A 8 -40.69 14.11 18.18
CA GLU A 8 -39.64 13.78 19.14
C GLU A 8 -40.07 12.66 20.11
N GLU A 9 -41.26 12.79 20.70
CA GLU A 9 -41.85 11.77 21.57
C GLU A 9 -42.04 10.43 20.86
N GLN A 10 -42.34 10.49 19.56
CA GLN A 10 -42.48 9.31 18.70
C GLN A 10 -41.17 8.76 18.15
N LYS A 11 -40.02 9.45 18.39
CA LYS A 11 -38.70 9.15 17.80
C LYS A 11 -38.77 9.07 16.27
N ASN A 12 -39.57 9.91 15.64
CA ASN A 12 -39.80 9.92 14.19
C ASN A 12 -38.99 11.04 13.54
N THR A 13 -37.71 10.83 13.39
CA THR A 13 -36.77 11.78 12.78
C THR A 13 -37.11 12.08 11.32
N ASP A 14 -37.56 11.08 10.57
CA ASP A 14 -37.94 11.24 9.15
C ASP A 14 -39.13 12.23 8.99
N ALA A 15 -40.09 12.16 9.89
CA ALA A 15 -41.23 13.11 9.87
C ALA A 15 -40.80 14.54 10.24
N ILE A 16 -39.82 14.69 11.11
CA ILE A 16 -39.23 16.00 11.46
C ILE A 16 -38.47 16.57 10.25
N LEU A 17 -37.68 15.78 9.55
CA LEU A 17 -36.96 16.20 8.34
C LEU A 17 -37.93 16.55 7.21
N ALA A 18 -38.95 15.75 6.98
CA ALA A 18 -40.01 16.07 6.01
C ALA A 18 -40.75 17.37 6.34
N LEU A 19 -40.94 17.69 7.63
CA LEU A 19 -41.50 18.95 8.06
C LEU A 19 -40.55 20.12 7.81
N ALA A 20 -39.22 19.91 8.01
CA ALA A 20 -38.19 20.91 7.72
C ALA A 20 -38.15 21.31 6.24
N ASP A 21 -38.37 20.35 5.36
CA ASP A 21 -38.43 20.60 3.90
C ASP A 21 -39.68 21.35 3.47
N ALA A 22 -40.78 21.24 4.26
CA ALA A 22 -42.08 21.82 3.95
C ALA A 22 -42.29 23.23 4.52
N VAL A 23 -41.40 23.69 5.40
CA VAL A 23 -41.56 25.03 6.04
C VAL A 23 -40.76 26.11 5.29
N ASP A 24 -41.11 27.37 5.57
CA ASP A 24 -40.40 28.53 5.09
C ASP A 24 -38.96 28.58 5.65
N ASP A 25 -38.01 29.13 4.86
CA ASP A 25 -36.60 29.23 5.24
C ASP A 25 -36.35 29.90 6.59
N SER A 26 -37.25 30.83 6.99
CA SER A 26 -37.19 31.51 8.30
C SER A 26 -37.37 30.59 9.49
N LEU A 27 -37.94 29.40 9.28
CA LEU A 27 -38.22 28.42 10.33
C LEU A 27 -37.21 27.23 10.32
N LYS A 28 -36.33 27.16 9.34
CA LYS A 28 -35.38 26.05 9.20
C LYS A 28 -34.42 25.93 10.39
N ASP A 29 -34.06 27.03 11.03
CA ASP A 29 -33.21 27.03 12.23
C ASP A 29 -33.79 26.19 13.37
N LEU A 30 -35.14 26.03 13.42
CA LEU A 30 -35.79 25.18 14.41
C LEU A 30 -35.49 23.69 14.25
N PHE A 31 -35.00 23.30 13.06
CA PHE A 31 -34.69 21.92 12.70
C PHE A 31 -33.18 21.62 12.69
N SER A 32 -32.36 22.62 13.04
CA SER A 32 -30.89 22.49 13.01
C SER A 32 -30.37 21.26 13.77
N ASP A 33 -31.00 20.89 14.87
CA ASP A 33 -30.65 19.73 15.69
C ASP A 33 -30.94 18.39 15.00
N TYR A 34 -31.69 18.37 13.92
CA TYR A 34 -32.03 17.18 13.13
C TYR A 34 -31.29 17.13 11.79
N MET A 35 -30.66 18.25 11.38
CA MET A 35 -29.92 18.37 10.14
C MET A 35 -28.42 18.11 10.40
N VAL A 36 -28.08 16.86 10.64
CA VAL A 36 -26.69 16.46 10.91
C VAL A 36 -25.95 16.32 9.59
N THR A 37 -24.87 17.09 9.40
CA THR A 37 -24.03 17.01 8.19
C THR A 37 -23.17 15.75 8.21
N PRO A 38 -23.05 15.06 7.06
CA PRO A 38 -22.17 13.89 6.95
C PRO A 38 -20.70 14.24 7.19
N PRO A 39 -19.87 13.25 7.54
CA PRO A 39 -18.44 13.46 7.68
C PRO A 39 -17.75 13.65 6.34
N GLU A 40 -16.67 14.43 6.34
CA GLU A 40 -15.78 14.63 5.21
C GLU A 40 -14.54 13.74 5.32
N PHE A 41 -14.07 13.23 4.19
CA PHE A 41 -12.88 12.40 4.08
C PHE A 41 -11.71 13.24 3.54
N SER A 42 -10.52 13.12 4.13
CA SER A 42 -9.33 13.87 3.73
C SER A 42 -8.83 13.55 2.33
N ILE A 43 -9.09 12.35 1.85
CA ILE A 43 -8.76 11.90 0.50
C ILE A 43 -9.95 11.19 -0.15
N ALA A 44 -10.06 11.28 -1.46
CA ALA A 44 -11.10 10.60 -2.23
C ALA A 44 -10.90 9.08 -2.25
N GLY A 45 -11.96 8.32 -2.49
CA GLY A 45 -11.86 6.89 -2.82
C GLY A 45 -11.13 6.69 -4.16
N GLY A 46 -10.45 5.54 -4.32
CA GLY A 46 -9.70 5.22 -5.52
C GLY A 46 -8.60 4.18 -5.29
N GLU A 47 -7.76 4.00 -6.32
CA GLU A 47 -6.59 3.13 -6.28
C GLU A 47 -5.35 3.94 -5.93
N TYR A 48 -4.49 3.39 -5.05
CA TYR A 48 -3.29 4.04 -4.55
C TYR A 48 -2.11 3.08 -4.61
N GLU A 49 -0.99 3.56 -5.14
CA GLU A 49 0.28 2.82 -5.24
C GLU A 49 1.17 2.99 -3.99
N ALA A 50 0.62 3.54 -2.93
CA ALA A 50 1.30 3.74 -1.64
C ALA A 50 0.29 3.58 -0.50
N ARG A 51 0.79 3.28 0.69
CA ARG A 51 -0.01 3.29 1.92
C ARG A 51 -0.67 4.65 2.09
N GLN A 52 -1.90 4.66 2.57
CA GLN A 52 -2.67 5.87 2.79
C GLN A 52 -3.10 5.99 4.24
N SER A 53 -3.34 7.21 4.66
CA SER A 53 -3.94 7.55 5.95
C SER A 53 -5.16 8.43 5.69
N VAL A 54 -6.33 7.99 6.12
CA VAL A 54 -7.60 8.70 5.90
C VAL A 54 -8.03 9.39 7.17
N GLU A 55 -8.15 10.70 7.12
CA GLU A 55 -8.74 11.47 8.21
C GLU A 55 -10.22 11.75 7.93
N LEU A 56 -11.02 11.70 8.98
CA LEU A 56 -12.43 12.07 8.95
C LEU A 56 -12.61 13.36 9.73
N SER A 57 -13.40 14.28 9.19
CA SER A 57 -13.73 15.55 9.82
C SER A 57 -15.24 15.85 9.76
N THR A 58 -15.68 16.76 10.59
CA THR A 58 -17.08 17.23 10.63
C THR A 58 -17.12 18.72 10.92
N SER A 59 -18.08 19.43 10.32
CA SER A 59 -18.30 20.86 10.56
C SER A 59 -19.06 21.16 11.85
N GLY A 60 -19.70 20.16 12.45
CA GLY A 60 -20.49 20.30 13.68
C GLY A 60 -19.81 19.64 14.89
N ASN A 61 -20.44 19.80 16.07
CA ASN A 61 -20.01 19.10 17.28
C ASN A 61 -20.64 17.70 17.31
N TYR A 62 -20.17 16.82 16.40
CA TYR A 62 -20.69 15.47 16.22
C TYR A 62 -19.64 14.43 16.54
N ASN A 63 -20.08 13.26 17.01
CA ASN A 63 -19.24 12.07 17.02
C ASN A 63 -19.31 11.41 15.64
N ILE A 64 -18.14 11.04 15.10
CA ILE A 64 -18.07 10.27 13.85
C ILE A 64 -17.96 8.80 14.21
N TYR A 65 -18.78 7.96 13.58
CA TYR A 65 -18.72 6.51 13.65
C TYR A 65 -18.34 5.96 12.28
N TYR A 66 -17.49 4.97 12.21
CA TYR A 66 -17.04 4.41 10.94
C TYR A 66 -16.80 2.89 11.01
N THR A 67 -16.81 2.26 9.82
CA THR A 67 -16.37 0.88 9.57
C THR A 67 -15.38 0.87 8.41
N THR A 68 -14.54 -0.17 8.31
CA THR A 68 -13.55 -0.31 7.22
C THR A 68 -13.81 -1.51 6.32
N ASP A 69 -14.86 -2.27 6.62
CA ASP A 69 -15.25 -3.51 5.94
C ASP A 69 -16.56 -3.38 5.14
N GLY A 70 -17.11 -2.16 5.05
CA GLY A 70 -18.37 -1.87 4.37
C GLY A 70 -19.62 -2.20 5.18
N SER A 71 -19.51 -2.67 6.42
CA SER A 71 -20.66 -2.86 7.29
C SER A 71 -21.33 -1.52 7.66
N ASP A 72 -22.56 -1.55 8.15
CA ASP A 72 -23.31 -0.35 8.51
C ASP A 72 -22.67 0.33 9.74
N PRO A 73 -22.22 1.61 9.62
CA PRO A 73 -21.60 2.32 10.72
C PRO A 73 -22.58 2.74 11.82
N ILE A 74 -23.91 2.73 11.57
CA ILE A 74 -24.93 2.99 12.59
C ILE A 74 -25.03 1.79 13.54
N GLU A 75 -24.92 0.57 13.01
CA GLU A 75 -25.04 -0.66 13.79
C GLU A 75 -23.72 -1.14 14.38
N ARG A 76 -22.62 -0.99 13.62
CA ARG A 76 -21.31 -1.62 13.92
C ARG A 76 -20.14 -0.65 13.97
N GLY A 77 -20.41 0.65 13.75
CA GLY A 77 -19.36 1.66 13.70
C GLY A 77 -18.64 1.81 15.03
N ILE A 78 -17.34 2.03 14.94
CA ILE A 78 -16.52 2.47 16.07
C ILE A 78 -16.35 3.98 16.03
N ILE A 79 -16.16 4.59 17.20
CA ILE A 79 -15.95 6.05 17.30
C ILE A 79 -14.59 6.40 16.67
N TYR A 80 -14.60 7.39 15.76
CA TYR A 80 -13.38 7.93 15.18
C TYR A 80 -12.58 8.71 16.22
N SER A 81 -11.30 8.37 16.36
CA SER A 81 -10.38 9.00 17.31
C SER A 81 -9.05 9.43 16.70
N GLY A 82 -8.85 9.19 15.43
CA GLY A 82 -7.62 9.55 14.71
C GLY A 82 -7.54 8.85 13.35
N PRO A 83 -6.47 9.14 12.57
CA PRO A 83 -6.34 8.66 11.20
C PRO A 83 -6.52 7.15 11.03
N ILE A 84 -7.18 6.75 9.95
CA ILE A 84 -7.41 5.35 9.58
C ILE A 84 -6.29 4.92 8.65
N GLU A 85 -5.43 4.01 9.10
CA GLU A 85 -4.27 3.55 8.33
C GLU A 85 -4.67 2.44 7.35
N LEU A 86 -4.43 2.68 6.04
CA LEU A 86 -4.62 1.73 4.95
C LEU A 86 -3.25 1.21 4.52
N SER A 87 -2.75 0.17 5.19
CA SER A 87 -1.35 -0.27 5.10
C SER A 87 -1.13 -1.60 4.40
N GLU A 88 -2.18 -2.43 4.24
CA GLU A 88 -2.06 -3.76 3.63
C GLU A 88 -2.07 -3.65 2.11
N ASN A 89 -1.03 -4.22 1.46
CA ASN A 89 -0.94 -4.26 0.00
C ASN A 89 -1.94 -5.25 -0.61
N ASN A 90 -2.39 -4.97 -1.83
CA ASN A 90 -3.41 -5.75 -2.56
C ASN A 90 -4.73 -5.89 -1.79
N LYS A 91 -5.11 -4.84 -1.06
CA LYS A 91 -6.32 -4.82 -0.24
C LYS A 91 -7.23 -3.66 -0.59
N THR A 92 -8.51 -3.97 -0.68
CA THR A 92 -9.59 -2.99 -0.80
C THR A 92 -10.23 -2.78 0.56
N TYR A 93 -10.36 -1.52 0.96
CA TYR A 93 -11.07 -1.05 2.15
C TYR A 93 -12.33 -0.33 1.72
N MET A 94 -13.48 -0.74 2.24
CA MET A 94 -14.72 -0.01 2.07
C MET A 94 -15.04 0.73 3.36
N ILE A 95 -14.69 2.02 3.41
CA ILE A 95 -14.93 2.84 4.58
C ILE A 95 -16.30 3.48 4.45
N LYS A 96 -17.14 3.21 5.45
CA LYS A 96 -18.43 3.88 5.64
C LYS A 96 -18.36 4.70 6.91
N ALA A 97 -18.85 5.93 6.86
CA ALA A 97 -18.84 6.83 8.00
C ALA A 97 -20.12 7.63 8.12
N VAL A 98 -20.50 7.96 9.35
CA VAL A 98 -21.70 8.70 9.71
C VAL A 98 -21.41 9.60 10.90
N CYS A 99 -22.01 10.80 10.93
CA CYS A 99 -22.02 11.68 12.08
C CYS A 99 -23.23 11.39 12.97
N ARG A 100 -23.06 11.57 14.30
CA ARG A 100 -24.14 11.48 15.28
C ARG A 100 -24.06 12.66 16.24
N ASN A 101 -25.15 13.38 16.43
CA ASN A 101 -25.22 14.48 17.38
C ASN A 101 -25.63 14.02 18.80
N GLU A 102 -25.73 14.96 19.74
CA GLU A 102 -26.11 14.70 21.13
C GLU A 102 -27.57 14.22 21.30
N LYS A 103 -28.44 14.50 20.33
CA LYS A 103 -29.83 14.01 20.30
C LYS A 103 -29.98 12.63 19.66
N GLU A 104 -28.85 11.95 19.38
CA GLU A 104 -28.82 10.63 18.77
C GLU A 104 -29.28 10.59 17.30
N VAL A 105 -29.36 11.75 16.64
CA VAL A 105 -29.67 11.85 15.21
C VAL A 105 -28.41 11.57 14.39
N PHE A 106 -28.56 10.72 13.38
CA PHE A 106 -27.49 10.38 12.44
C PHE A 106 -27.60 11.22 11.17
N SER A 107 -26.45 11.49 10.56
CA SER A 107 -26.36 12.01 9.20
C SER A 107 -26.62 10.92 8.16
N ASP A 108 -26.59 11.29 6.89
CA ASP A 108 -26.40 10.33 5.82
C ASP A 108 -25.05 9.61 5.96
N VAL A 109 -25.01 8.35 5.53
CA VAL A 109 -23.78 7.53 5.49
C VAL A 109 -22.99 7.89 4.24
N VAL A 110 -21.73 8.29 4.43
CA VAL A 110 -20.78 8.45 3.32
C VAL A 110 -19.97 7.18 3.15
N THR A 111 -19.79 6.76 1.90
CA THR A 111 -19.02 5.55 1.56
C THR A 111 -17.92 5.90 0.59
N ASN A 112 -16.68 5.50 0.93
CA ASN A 112 -15.53 5.55 0.03
C ASN A 112 -14.84 4.19 -0.02
N GLU A 113 -14.38 3.80 -1.21
CA GLU A 113 -13.60 2.60 -1.44
C GLU A 113 -12.15 2.97 -1.76
N TYR A 114 -11.20 2.30 -1.13
CA TYR A 114 -9.77 2.51 -1.30
C TYR A 114 -9.09 1.18 -1.60
N THR A 115 -8.42 1.09 -2.74
CA THR A 115 -7.60 -0.08 -3.08
C THR A 115 -6.13 0.30 -2.98
N ILE A 116 -5.40 -0.39 -2.10
CA ILE A 116 -3.95 -0.21 -1.96
C ILE A 116 -3.26 -1.28 -2.80
N ASN A 117 -2.54 -0.85 -3.85
CA ASN A 117 -1.85 -1.72 -4.79
C ASN A 117 -0.43 -1.18 -5.04
N ILE A 118 0.48 -1.46 -4.09
CA ILE A 118 1.86 -0.99 -4.13
C ILE A 118 2.65 -1.84 -5.12
N PRO A 119 3.24 -1.25 -6.19
CA PRO A 119 4.02 -2.03 -7.16
C PRO A 119 5.30 -2.58 -6.54
N ALA A 120 5.70 -3.77 -7.00
CA ALA A 120 7.02 -4.31 -6.70
C ALA A 120 8.10 -3.49 -7.44
N PRO A 121 9.36 -3.47 -6.94
CA PRO A 121 10.47 -2.90 -7.69
C PRO A 121 10.65 -3.57 -9.06
N ASP A 122 11.16 -2.82 -10.02
CA ASP A 122 11.53 -3.36 -11.32
C ASP A 122 12.66 -4.39 -11.21
N MET A 123 12.74 -5.28 -12.21
CA MET A 123 13.82 -6.25 -12.31
C MET A 123 15.19 -5.53 -12.33
N PRO A 124 16.21 -6.05 -11.61
CA PRO A 124 17.54 -5.44 -11.57
C PRO A 124 18.17 -5.24 -12.96
N ILE A 125 18.78 -4.08 -13.18
CA ILE A 125 19.68 -3.85 -14.32
C ILE A 125 21.08 -4.24 -13.90
N VAL A 126 21.65 -5.24 -14.61
CA VAL A 126 22.97 -5.82 -14.33
C VAL A 126 23.87 -5.59 -15.54
N THR A 127 25.11 -5.13 -15.33
CA THR A 127 26.06 -4.84 -16.39
C THR A 127 27.46 -5.36 -16.03
N PRO A 128 28.08 -6.22 -16.87
CA PRO A 128 27.46 -6.94 -18.00
C PRO A 128 26.33 -7.87 -17.52
N ASP A 129 25.41 -8.27 -18.42
CA ASP A 129 24.25 -9.11 -18.13
C ASP A 129 24.57 -10.63 -18.31
N GLY A 130 25.80 -10.95 -18.62
CA GLY A 130 26.33 -12.30 -18.82
C GLY A 130 27.49 -12.30 -19.83
N GLY A 131 28.06 -13.48 -20.09
CA GLY A 131 29.08 -13.68 -21.13
C GLY A 131 30.28 -14.46 -20.68
N ASP A 132 31.22 -14.64 -21.63
CA ASP A 132 32.50 -15.31 -21.44
C ASP A 132 33.62 -14.27 -21.31
N PHE A 133 34.41 -14.36 -20.26
CA PHE A 133 35.43 -13.38 -19.92
C PHE A 133 36.80 -14.03 -19.84
N GLY A 134 37.78 -13.52 -20.60
CA GLY A 134 39.18 -13.94 -20.54
C GLY A 134 40.02 -13.17 -19.50
N VAL A 135 39.41 -12.22 -18.79
CA VAL A 135 40.05 -11.40 -17.75
C VAL A 135 39.10 -11.20 -16.58
N GLU A 136 39.69 -10.91 -15.41
CA GLU A 136 38.88 -10.56 -14.24
C GLU A 136 37.90 -9.44 -14.56
N THR A 137 36.62 -9.72 -14.44
CA THR A 137 35.52 -8.83 -14.79
C THR A 137 34.66 -8.53 -13.57
N LYS A 138 34.23 -7.28 -13.45
CA LYS A 138 33.31 -6.85 -12.39
C LYS A 138 31.92 -6.59 -12.95
N VAL A 139 30.95 -7.04 -12.20
CA VAL A 139 29.52 -6.84 -12.48
C VAL A 139 28.97 -5.71 -11.60
N THR A 140 28.26 -4.79 -12.23
CA THR A 140 27.54 -3.71 -11.55
C THR A 140 26.04 -3.97 -11.58
N VAL A 141 25.36 -3.62 -10.48
CA VAL A 141 23.90 -3.68 -10.35
C VAL A 141 23.40 -2.27 -10.07
N THR A 142 22.43 -1.83 -10.86
CA THR A 142 21.72 -0.57 -10.58
C THR A 142 20.69 -0.82 -9.48
N VAL A 143 20.85 -0.12 -8.34
CA VAL A 143 19.96 -0.24 -7.20
C VAL A 143 19.19 1.07 -7.05
N PRO A 144 17.84 1.06 -7.16
CA PRO A 144 17.05 2.26 -6.95
C PRO A 144 17.15 2.82 -5.52
N ASP A 145 16.90 4.11 -5.37
CA ASP A 145 16.83 4.74 -4.05
C ASP A 145 15.77 4.05 -3.17
N GLY A 146 16.07 3.89 -1.89
CA GLY A 146 15.19 3.20 -0.95
C GLY A 146 15.18 1.68 -1.05
N CYS A 147 15.94 1.08 -2.00
CA CYS A 147 16.02 -0.35 -2.21
C CYS A 147 17.35 -0.95 -1.77
N SER A 148 17.40 -2.27 -1.69
CA SER A 148 18.61 -3.07 -1.49
C SER A 148 18.66 -4.21 -2.51
N ALA A 149 19.85 -4.49 -3.07
CA ALA A 149 20.03 -5.63 -3.95
C ALA A 149 20.70 -6.80 -3.22
N TYR A 150 20.27 -8.02 -3.55
CA TYR A 150 20.82 -9.27 -3.03
C TYR A 150 21.12 -10.22 -4.18
N TYR A 151 22.15 -11.04 -4.05
CA TYR A 151 22.59 -11.90 -5.13
C TYR A 151 23.12 -13.26 -4.65
N THR A 152 23.17 -14.20 -5.59
CA THR A 152 23.82 -15.52 -5.50
C THR A 152 24.60 -15.82 -6.79
N TRP A 153 25.63 -16.65 -6.73
CA TRP A 153 26.43 -17.09 -7.91
C TRP A 153 26.11 -18.53 -8.33
N ASP A 154 25.25 -19.23 -7.65
CA ASP A 154 24.89 -20.63 -7.88
C ASP A 154 23.57 -20.81 -8.63
N GLY A 155 22.96 -19.73 -9.10
CA GLY A 155 21.65 -19.72 -9.78
C GLY A 155 20.44 -19.89 -8.86
N SER A 156 20.63 -20.04 -7.56
CA SER A 156 19.54 -20.05 -6.60
C SER A 156 18.84 -18.69 -6.57
N THR A 157 17.55 -18.65 -6.20
CA THR A 157 16.82 -17.40 -6.04
C THR A 157 17.29 -16.69 -4.77
N PRO A 158 17.84 -15.45 -4.88
CA PRO A 158 18.26 -14.69 -3.72
C PRO A 158 17.09 -14.29 -2.81
N ASN A 159 17.41 -13.97 -1.57
CA ASN A 159 16.48 -13.42 -0.58
C ASN A 159 17.22 -12.43 0.35
N ALA A 160 16.52 -11.87 1.34
CA ALA A 160 17.09 -10.89 2.27
C ALA A 160 18.27 -11.41 3.14
N THR A 161 18.53 -12.73 3.16
CA THR A 161 19.68 -13.35 3.86
C THR A 161 20.83 -13.68 2.92
N SER A 162 20.66 -13.52 1.61
CA SER A 162 21.70 -13.71 0.60
C SER A 162 22.74 -12.59 0.66
N SER A 163 23.82 -12.71 -0.13
CA SER A 163 24.86 -11.69 -0.20
C SER A 163 24.28 -10.35 -0.66
N ARG A 164 24.48 -9.30 0.13
CA ARG A 164 24.01 -7.95 -0.21
C ARG A 164 24.99 -7.28 -1.16
N TYR A 165 24.47 -6.71 -2.25
CA TYR A 165 25.26 -5.91 -3.17
C TYR A 165 25.53 -4.52 -2.56
N THR A 166 26.81 -4.16 -2.43
CA THR A 166 27.26 -2.85 -1.91
C THR A 166 28.30 -2.17 -2.81
N GLN A 167 28.90 -2.93 -3.70
CA GLN A 167 29.93 -2.47 -4.64
C GLN A 167 30.02 -3.47 -5.81
N PRO A 168 30.67 -3.12 -6.95
CA PRO A 168 30.86 -4.03 -8.06
C PRO A 168 31.48 -5.35 -7.61
N ILE A 169 30.84 -6.48 -7.99
CA ILE A 169 31.23 -7.85 -7.62
C ILE A 169 32.05 -8.49 -8.71
N THR A 170 33.11 -9.21 -8.34
CA THR A 170 33.95 -9.94 -9.28
C THR A 170 33.29 -11.23 -9.72
N VAL A 171 33.34 -11.53 -11.02
CA VAL A 171 32.89 -12.82 -11.58
C VAL A 171 33.82 -13.93 -11.03
N PRO A 172 33.26 -14.95 -10.34
CA PRO A 172 34.06 -16.06 -9.86
C PRO A 172 34.62 -16.92 -11.03
N GLU A 173 35.76 -17.60 -10.83
CA GLU A 173 36.22 -18.58 -11.79
C GLU A 173 35.22 -19.72 -11.99
N GLY A 174 35.15 -20.22 -13.23
CA GLY A 174 34.25 -21.28 -13.64
C GLY A 174 33.01 -20.77 -14.40
N ASN A 175 32.02 -21.63 -14.50
CA ASN A 175 30.74 -21.36 -15.12
C ASN A 175 29.75 -21.09 -13.99
N ASN A 176 29.28 -19.85 -13.87
CA ASN A 176 28.46 -19.38 -12.76
C ASN A 176 27.14 -18.77 -13.26
N VAL A 177 26.08 -18.95 -12.52
CA VAL A 177 24.80 -18.28 -12.77
C VAL A 177 24.56 -17.22 -11.68
N LEU A 178 24.71 -15.96 -12.08
CA LEU A 178 24.36 -14.84 -11.21
C LEU A 178 22.85 -14.69 -11.18
N SER A 179 22.27 -14.74 -9.99
CA SER A 179 20.87 -14.33 -9.73
C SER A 179 20.87 -13.08 -8.87
N VAL A 180 20.04 -12.09 -9.21
CA VAL A 180 19.92 -10.82 -8.46
C VAL A 180 18.46 -10.46 -8.27
N ILE A 181 18.11 -9.94 -7.09
CA ILE A 181 16.82 -9.33 -6.80
C ILE A 181 17.00 -7.94 -6.19
N ILE A 182 15.98 -7.11 -6.34
CA ILE A 182 15.82 -5.85 -5.60
C ILE A 182 14.74 -6.04 -4.54
N ILE A 183 14.96 -5.50 -3.35
CA ILE A 183 13.99 -5.45 -2.27
C ILE A 183 13.76 -3.99 -1.89
N ASP A 184 12.52 -3.53 -1.92
CA ASP A 184 12.15 -2.23 -1.39
C ASP A 184 12.22 -2.26 0.15
N ASN A 185 13.02 -1.37 0.74
CA ASN A 185 13.30 -1.38 2.18
C ASN A 185 12.10 -0.92 3.05
N THR A 186 11.11 -0.25 2.44
CA THR A 186 9.92 0.27 3.13
C THR A 186 8.78 -0.73 3.10
N THR A 187 8.54 -1.34 1.93
CA THR A 187 7.41 -2.23 1.70
C THR A 187 7.78 -3.70 1.90
N GLY A 188 9.06 -4.05 1.74
CA GLY A 188 9.56 -5.42 1.74
C GLY A 188 9.19 -6.21 0.47
N LEU A 189 8.69 -5.54 -0.58
CA LEU A 189 8.36 -6.18 -1.85
C LEU A 189 9.62 -6.51 -2.65
N TYR A 190 9.57 -7.62 -3.37
CA TYR A 190 10.65 -8.17 -4.17
C TYR A 190 10.41 -7.91 -5.64
N SER A 191 11.48 -7.55 -6.37
CA SER A 191 11.46 -7.55 -7.85
C SER A 191 11.38 -8.96 -8.41
N ASP A 192 11.15 -9.05 -9.70
CA ASP A 192 11.50 -10.24 -10.46
C ASP A 192 13.02 -10.50 -10.37
N THR A 193 13.41 -11.79 -10.53
CA THR A 193 14.81 -12.20 -10.41
C THR A 193 15.51 -12.06 -11.76
N PHE A 194 16.55 -11.23 -11.82
CA PHE A 194 17.53 -11.29 -12.91
C PHE A 194 18.32 -12.60 -12.83
N ARG A 195 18.61 -13.22 -13.99
CA ARG A 195 19.54 -14.36 -14.11
C ARG A 195 20.41 -14.19 -15.35
N GLY A 196 21.75 -14.25 -15.14
CA GLY A 196 22.74 -14.20 -16.20
C GLY A 196 23.78 -15.31 -16.04
N ASN A 197 24.27 -15.87 -17.15
CA ASN A 197 25.36 -16.84 -17.15
C ASN A 197 26.69 -16.12 -17.37
N PHE A 198 27.65 -16.39 -16.50
CA PHE A 198 28.98 -15.79 -16.49
C PHE A 198 30.06 -16.87 -16.47
N ILE A 199 30.93 -16.88 -17.47
CA ILE A 199 32.03 -17.82 -17.60
C ILE A 199 33.30 -17.02 -17.49
N TYR A 200 34.19 -17.40 -16.54
CA TYR A 200 35.51 -16.82 -16.39
C TYR A 200 36.51 -17.90 -16.03
N TYR A 201 37.61 -18.00 -16.80
CA TYR A 201 38.76 -18.82 -16.51
C TYR A 201 40.01 -17.97 -16.64
N SER A 202 40.85 -17.98 -15.60
CA SER A 202 42.18 -17.34 -15.66
C SER A 202 43.12 -18.09 -16.61
N GLU A 203 44.12 -17.41 -17.14
CA GLU A 203 45.13 -18.05 -18.04
C GLU A 203 45.83 -19.24 -17.38
N ASP A 204 46.06 -19.17 -16.06
CA ASP A 204 46.68 -20.26 -15.30
C ASP A 204 45.79 -21.51 -15.26
N TYR A 205 44.47 -21.34 -15.17
CA TYR A 205 43.53 -22.46 -15.17
C TYR A 205 43.47 -23.18 -16.52
N SER A 206 43.58 -22.44 -17.62
CA SER A 206 43.60 -23.01 -18.99
C SER A 206 44.87 -23.81 -19.28
N ALA A 207 45.99 -23.43 -18.67
CA ALA A 207 47.24 -24.14 -18.81
C ALA A 207 47.24 -25.50 -18.08
N ASP A 208 46.71 -25.55 -16.86
CA ASP A 208 46.59 -26.80 -16.08
C ASP A 208 45.64 -27.83 -16.73
N ALA A 209 44.53 -27.36 -17.34
CA ALA A 209 43.59 -28.20 -18.04
C ALA A 209 44.19 -28.77 -19.37
N ALA A 210 45.05 -28.02 -20.03
CA ALA A 210 45.76 -28.46 -21.24
C ALA A 210 46.86 -29.47 -20.94
N ASP A 211 47.55 -29.33 -19.81
CA ASP A 211 48.65 -30.24 -19.40
C ASP A 211 48.09 -31.59 -18.93
N ALA A 212 46.91 -31.61 -18.27
CA ALA A 212 46.21 -32.83 -17.88
C ALA A 212 45.70 -33.68 -19.08
N ALA A 213 45.46 -33.05 -20.23
CA ALA A 213 45.00 -33.73 -21.45
C ALA A 213 46.13 -34.34 -22.29
N VAL A 214 47.37 -34.08 -21.94
CA VAL A 214 48.59 -34.61 -22.67
C VAL A 214 49.11 -35.86 -22.01
N GLU A 215 48.72 -36.22 -20.79
CA GLU A 215 49.15 -37.40 -20.04
C GLU A 215 48.28 -38.67 -20.21
N GLU A 216 47.18 -38.62 -21.04
CA GLU A 216 46.44 -39.79 -21.48
C GLU A 216 46.84 -40.19 -22.94
#